data_ae6553264b4ace7d0105307a6fd252ec
#
_entry.id   ae6553264b4ace7d0105307a6fd252ec
#
_cell.length_a   1.000
_cell.length_b   1.000
_cell.length_c   1.000
_cell.angle_alpha   90.00
_cell.angle_beta   90.00
_cell.angle_gamma   90.00
#
_symmetry.space_group_name_H-M   'P 1'
#
loop_
_entity.id
_entity.type
_entity.pdbx_description
1 polymer ?
#
loop_
_entity_poly.entity_id
_entity_poly.type
_entity_poly.pdbx_seq_one_letter_code
_entity_poly.pdbx_strand_id
1 'polypeptide(L)'
;TMYFLRNRMDYRIAIPSYSRLRQLGQKTLATLEKHEIPKDLIDIFCVKDQIDDYRQEYPGYNFIEAPVGLKSARNFIFQEHYKEGQKVVSMDDDVEKIRMKNPREWEDSCFCDDELDLKKEIDLAFKECEKSGRNLWGLYPCDNHYFMKNTITYDYRFCGGWMWGVINRKENMLLTTGNEYCIEDYERSIRHYLADGGVVRLNYLHAKTKYGLDDGGIGSLDKRERDFHVNELKKEFPDLFKIQD
;
A
#
# COMPACT_ATOMS: atom_id res chain seq x y z
N THR A 1 -40.10 5.53 -8.15
CA THR A 1 -38.78 5.81 -8.71
C THR A 1 -37.75 5.27 -7.73
N MET A 2 -37.28 4.03 -7.98
CA MET A 2 -36.19 3.43 -7.20
C MET A 2 -34.88 4.14 -7.57
N TYR A 3 -34.36 4.95 -6.66
CA TYR A 3 -33.01 5.45 -6.78
C TYR A 3 -32.03 4.28 -6.62
N PHE A 4 -31.39 3.90 -7.71
CA PHE A 4 -30.16 3.12 -7.66
C PHE A 4 -29.13 3.94 -6.90
N LEU A 5 -28.98 3.68 -5.61
CA LEU A 5 -27.77 4.05 -4.89
C LEU A 5 -26.62 3.26 -5.56
N ARG A 6 -25.96 3.86 -6.54
CA ARG A 6 -24.63 3.41 -6.96
C ARG A 6 -23.83 3.29 -5.66
N ASN A 7 -23.37 2.09 -5.35
CA ASN A 7 -22.38 1.87 -4.30
C ASN A 7 -21.15 2.71 -4.66
N ARG A 8 -21.15 3.95 -4.21
CA ARG A 8 -20.02 4.86 -4.40
C ARG A 8 -18.94 4.35 -3.47
N MET A 9 -17.84 3.85 -4.05
CA MET A 9 -16.66 3.46 -3.28
C MET A 9 -16.23 4.66 -2.43
N ASP A 10 -16.10 4.45 -1.11
CA ASP A 10 -15.83 5.48 -0.11
C ASP A 10 -14.34 5.52 0.24
N TYR A 11 -13.47 5.40 -0.77
CA TYR A 11 -12.03 5.47 -0.60
C TYR A 11 -11.35 6.12 -1.81
N ARG A 12 -10.12 6.56 -1.61
CA ARG A 12 -9.22 7.01 -2.68
C ARG A 12 -8.08 6.02 -2.83
N ILE A 13 -7.44 5.98 -4.00
CA ILE A 13 -6.22 5.20 -4.23
C ILE A 13 -5.08 6.18 -4.50
N ALA A 14 -4.05 6.14 -3.67
CA ALA A 14 -2.86 6.98 -3.75
C ALA A 14 -1.69 6.16 -4.34
N ILE A 15 -1.12 6.65 -5.42
CA ILE A 15 0.04 6.03 -6.08
C ILE A 15 1.16 7.06 -6.19
N PRO A 16 2.18 7.05 -5.32
CA PRO A 16 3.38 7.83 -5.54
C PRO A 16 4.21 7.20 -6.65
N SER A 17 4.70 8.02 -7.59
CA SER A 17 5.55 7.57 -8.69
C SER A 17 6.66 8.57 -8.99
N TYR A 18 7.88 8.08 -9.13
CA TYR A 18 9.06 8.87 -9.42
C TYR A 18 9.93 8.21 -10.49
N SER A 19 10.07 8.84 -11.65
CA SER A 19 10.87 8.36 -12.80
C SER A 19 10.49 6.94 -13.28
N ARG A 20 9.21 6.57 -13.12
CA ARG A 20 8.67 5.24 -13.48
C ARG A 20 7.42 5.31 -14.34
N LEU A 21 7.38 6.28 -15.27
CA LEU A 21 6.22 6.50 -16.14
C LEU A 21 5.74 5.21 -16.82
N ARG A 22 6.67 4.46 -17.42
CA ARG A 22 6.34 3.21 -18.12
C ARG A 22 5.89 2.11 -17.17
N GLN A 23 6.58 1.92 -16.05
CA GLN A 23 6.27 0.89 -15.05
C GLN A 23 4.87 1.12 -14.46
N LEU A 24 4.55 2.37 -14.13
CA LEU A 24 3.23 2.75 -13.63
C LEU A 24 2.11 2.25 -14.56
N GLY A 25 2.20 2.57 -15.86
CA GLY A 25 1.17 2.19 -16.84
C GLY A 25 1.10 0.68 -17.07
N GLN A 26 2.25 0.03 -17.26
CA GLN A 26 2.32 -1.39 -17.59
C GLN A 26 2.00 -2.33 -16.41
N LYS A 27 2.13 -1.84 -15.17
CA LYS A 27 1.96 -2.63 -13.96
C LYS A 27 0.74 -2.16 -13.16
N THR A 28 0.89 -1.14 -12.32
CA THR A 28 -0.17 -0.77 -11.35
C THR A 28 -1.44 -0.28 -12.02
N LEU A 29 -1.35 0.62 -13.03
CA LEU A 29 -2.56 1.08 -13.71
C LEU A 29 -3.23 -0.04 -14.49
N ALA A 30 -2.48 -0.90 -15.19
CA ALA A 30 -3.03 -2.08 -15.87
C ALA A 30 -3.69 -3.08 -14.89
N THR A 31 -3.10 -3.26 -13.70
CA THR A 31 -3.68 -4.09 -12.64
C THR A 31 -5.00 -3.50 -12.14
N LEU A 32 -5.05 -2.20 -11.87
CA LEU A 32 -6.28 -1.54 -11.42
C LEU A 32 -7.37 -1.54 -12.49
N GLU A 33 -7.01 -1.37 -13.77
CA GLU A 33 -7.94 -1.45 -14.90
C GLU A 33 -8.50 -2.87 -15.05
N LYS A 34 -7.69 -3.92 -14.93
CA LYS A 34 -8.13 -5.32 -14.91
C LYS A 34 -9.20 -5.57 -13.83
N HIS A 35 -9.08 -4.94 -12.68
CA HIS A 35 -10.03 -5.04 -11.57
C HIS A 35 -11.15 -3.99 -11.63
N GLU A 36 -11.29 -3.30 -12.77
CA GLU A 36 -12.35 -2.32 -13.03
C GLU A 36 -12.42 -1.19 -11.96
N ILE A 37 -11.28 -0.77 -11.44
CA ILE A 37 -11.20 0.36 -10.53
C ILE A 37 -11.37 1.67 -11.33
N PRO A 38 -12.34 2.53 -10.98
CA PRO A 38 -12.56 3.78 -11.69
C PRO A 38 -11.36 4.73 -11.61
N LYS A 39 -10.99 5.34 -12.74
CA LYS A 39 -9.85 6.26 -12.83
C LYS A 39 -9.99 7.50 -11.94
N ASP A 40 -11.21 7.97 -11.74
CA ASP A 40 -11.53 9.14 -10.89
C ASP A 40 -11.29 8.90 -9.39
N LEU A 41 -11.11 7.64 -8.96
CA LEU A 41 -10.69 7.29 -7.60
C LEU A 41 -9.18 7.31 -7.41
N ILE A 42 -8.39 7.39 -8.48
CA ILE A 42 -6.95 7.20 -8.46
C ILE A 42 -6.24 8.55 -8.50
N ASP A 43 -5.44 8.80 -7.48
CA ASP A 43 -4.60 9.97 -7.32
C ASP A 43 -3.13 9.55 -7.51
N ILE A 44 -2.48 10.09 -8.55
CA ILE A 44 -1.08 9.81 -8.86
C ILE A 44 -0.26 11.00 -8.37
N PHE A 45 0.67 10.71 -7.46
CA PHE A 45 1.55 11.71 -6.85
C PHE A 45 2.91 11.66 -7.53
N CYS A 46 3.28 12.73 -8.20
CA CYS A 46 4.56 12.85 -8.91
C CYS A 46 5.21 14.21 -8.66
N VAL A 47 6.51 14.27 -8.86
CA VAL A 47 7.25 15.51 -8.69
C VAL A 47 6.92 16.51 -9.79
N LYS A 48 7.10 17.79 -9.51
CA LYS A 48 6.77 18.91 -10.40
C LYS A 48 7.34 18.74 -11.80
N ASP A 49 8.61 18.37 -11.90
CA ASP A 49 9.31 18.29 -13.18
C ASP A 49 8.88 17.10 -14.06
N GLN A 50 8.08 16.20 -13.56
CA GLN A 50 7.62 15.01 -14.27
C GLN A 50 6.09 14.98 -14.48
N ILE A 51 5.33 15.79 -13.75
CA ILE A 51 3.87 15.69 -13.70
C ILE A 51 3.19 15.89 -15.07
N ASP A 52 3.75 16.74 -15.93
CA ASP A 52 3.18 17.01 -17.25
C ASP A 52 3.37 15.83 -18.20
N ASP A 53 4.48 15.10 -18.11
CA ASP A 53 4.71 13.87 -18.88
C ASP A 53 3.71 12.78 -18.47
N TYR A 54 3.45 12.63 -17.17
CA TYR A 54 2.45 11.70 -16.65
C TYR A 54 1.04 12.05 -17.09
N ARG A 55 0.66 13.34 -17.06
CA ARG A 55 -0.65 13.81 -17.54
C ARG A 55 -0.86 13.56 -19.03
N GLN A 56 0.18 13.74 -19.81
CA GLN A 56 0.12 13.50 -21.26
C GLN A 56 -0.02 12.02 -21.58
N GLU A 57 0.72 11.15 -20.89
CA GLU A 57 0.72 9.70 -21.14
C GLU A 57 -0.54 9.02 -20.61
N TYR A 58 -1.06 9.44 -19.45
CA TYR A 58 -2.19 8.80 -18.78
C TYR A 58 -3.36 9.78 -18.54
N PRO A 59 -4.07 10.21 -19.59
CA PRO A 59 -5.20 11.13 -19.42
C PRO A 59 -6.35 10.46 -18.64
N GLY A 60 -7.06 11.26 -17.85
CA GLY A 60 -8.24 10.81 -17.09
C GLY A 60 -7.97 10.35 -15.66
N TYR A 61 -6.72 10.34 -15.21
CA TYR A 61 -6.34 10.18 -13.81
C TYR A 61 -6.18 11.54 -13.12
N ASN A 62 -6.18 11.55 -11.78
CA ASN A 62 -5.86 12.75 -11.01
C ASN A 62 -4.35 12.78 -10.74
N PHE A 63 -3.70 13.91 -11.08
CA PHE A 63 -2.27 14.10 -10.85
C PHE A 63 -2.05 15.21 -9.84
N ILE A 64 -1.28 14.89 -8.79
CA ILE A 64 -0.98 15.77 -7.67
C ILE A 64 0.53 15.95 -7.59
N GLU A 65 0.98 17.22 -7.52
CA GLU A 65 2.38 17.52 -7.27
C GLU A 65 2.76 17.13 -5.84
N ALA A 66 3.83 16.34 -5.69
CA ALA A 66 4.36 15.89 -4.42
C ALA A 66 5.86 16.20 -4.30
N PRO A 67 6.40 16.35 -3.09
CA PRO A 67 7.83 16.57 -2.90
C PRO A 67 8.65 15.35 -3.32
N VAL A 68 9.93 15.60 -3.61
CA VAL A 68 10.92 14.56 -3.90
C VAL A 68 11.25 13.77 -2.62
N GLY A 69 11.42 12.47 -2.76
CA GLY A 69 11.75 11.55 -1.66
C GLY A 69 10.54 10.77 -1.16
N LEU A 70 10.77 9.50 -0.79
CA LEU A 70 9.67 8.61 -0.39
C LEU A 70 9.01 9.08 0.90
N LYS A 71 9.80 9.39 1.92
CA LYS A 71 9.29 9.87 3.22
C LYS A 71 8.55 11.19 3.07
N SER A 72 9.14 12.16 2.36
CA SER A 72 8.52 13.45 2.10
C SER A 72 7.22 13.31 1.31
N ALA A 73 7.19 12.48 0.27
CA ALA A 73 5.98 12.22 -0.50
C ALA A 73 4.89 11.53 0.34
N ARG A 74 5.24 10.50 1.12
CA ARG A 74 4.29 9.82 2.03
C ARG A 74 3.74 10.78 3.10
N ASN A 75 4.60 11.57 3.72
CA ASN A 75 4.15 12.57 4.70
C ASN A 75 3.22 13.60 4.06
N PHE A 76 3.55 14.14 2.88
CA PHE A 76 2.67 15.05 2.14
C PHE A 76 1.30 14.43 1.88
N ILE A 77 1.25 13.19 1.35
CA ILE A 77 0.02 12.46 1.04
C ILE A 77 -0.91 12.39 2.25
N PHE A 78 -0.40 11.98 3.41
CA PHE A 78 -1.22 11.68 4.57
C PHE A 78 -1.34 12.81 5.59
N GLN A 79 -0.40 13.77 5.62
CA GLN A 79 -0.47 14.93 6.51
C GLN A 79 -1.19 16.12 5.88
N GLU A 80 -1.01 16.33 4.56
CA GLU A 80 -1.45 17.55 3.90
C GLU A 80 -2.58 17.30 2.91
N HIS A 81 -2.47 16.30 2.03
CA HIS A 81 -3.43 16.09 0.95
C HIS A 81 -4.74 15.44 1.43
N TYR A 82 -4.66 14.31 2.12
CA TYR A 82 -5.86 13.61 2.62
C TYR A 82 -6.29 14.11 3.99
N LYS A 83 -7.62 14.09 4.23
CA LYS A 83 -8.21 14.55 5.48
C LYS A 83 -8.10 13.46 6.57
N GLU A 84 -8.18 13.92 7.82
CA GLU A 84 -8.40 13.03 8.96
C GLU A 84 -9.67 12.19 8.75
N GLY A 85 -9.59 10.87 9.05
CA GLY A 85 -10.69 9.93 8.89
C GLY A 85 -10.99 9.50 7.45
N GLN A 86 -10.28 10.00 6.45
CA GLN A 86 -10.48 9.60 5.05
C GLN A 86 -9.91 8.20 4.80
N LYS A 87 -10.66 7.34 4.10
CA LYS A 87 -10.21 6.03 3.67
C LYS A 87 -9.31 6.15 2.45
N VAL A 88 -8.09 5.65 2.56
CA VAL A 88 -7.09 5.70 1.48
C VAL A 88 -6.44 4.34 1.32
N VAL A 89 -6.41 3.84 0.10
CA VAL A 89 -5.57 2.72 -0.31
C VAL A 89 -4.29 3.30 -0.90
N SER A 90 -3.13 2.84 -0.46
CA SER A 90 -1.86 3.20 -1.07
C SER A 90 -1.28 2.03 -1.84
N MET A 91 -0.81 2.27 -3.05
CA MET A 91 -0.16 1.26 -3.88
C MET A 91 1.17 1.80 -4.43
N ASP A 92 2.15 0.93 -4.54
CA ASP A 92 3.37 1.25 -5.30
C ASP A 92 3.08 1.26 -6.80
N ASP A 93 3.93 1.92 -7.58
CA ASP A 93 3.76 2.09 -9.03
C ASP A 93 4.18 0.87 -9.88
N ASP A 94 4.64 -0.20 -9.22
CA ASP A 94 5.16 -1.41 -9.87
C ASP A 94 4.41 -2.71 -9.51
N VAL A 95 3.18 -2.60 -9.02
CA VAL A 95 2.33 -3.76 -8.69
C VAL A 95 1.86 -4.44 -9.99
N GLU A 96 2.35 -5.67 -10.23
CA GLU A 96 2.05 -6.43 -11.47
C GLU A 96 0.71 -7.16 -11.40
N LYS A 97 0.31 -7.61 -10.22
CA LYS A 97 -0.98 -8.29 -9.98
C LYS A 97 -1.25 -8.48 -8.50
N ILE A 98 -2.52 -8.70 -8.17
CA ILE A 98 -2.93 -9.16 -6.84
C ILE A 98 -3.14 -10.67 -6.90
N ARG A 99 -2.45 -11.39 -6.01
CA ARG A 99 -2.57 -12.85 -5.87
C ARG A 99 -3.60 -13.17 -4.79
N MET A 100 -4.48 -14.13 -5.08
CA MET A 100 -5.43 -14.64 -4.10
C MET A 100 -5.20 -16.13 -3.86
N LYS A 101 -4.91 -16.53 -2.61
CA LYS A 101 -4.79 -17.93 -2.23
C LYS A 101 -6.10 -18.67 -2.52
N ASN A 102 -6.02 -19.82 -3.22
CA ASN A 102 -7.19 -20.66 -3.44
C ASN A 102 -7.67 -21.25 -2.09
N PRO A 103 -8.93 -21.02 -1.69
CA PRO A 103 -9.48 -21.61 -0.46
C PRO A 103 -9.76 -23.12 -0.58
N ARG A 104 -9.79 -23.65 -1.81
CA ARG A 104 -10.05 -25.06 -2.12
C ARG A 104 -8.74 -25.84 -2.13
N GLU A 105 -8.42 -26.48 -1.04
CA GLU A 105 -7.14 -27.20 -0.85
C GLU A 105 -6.97 -28.42 -1.77
N TRP A 106 -8.07 -28.92 -2.36
CA TRP A 106 -8.10 -30.09 -3.26
C TRP A 106 -7.91 -29.76 -4.74
N GLU A 107 -7.80 -28.50 -5.09
CA GLU A 107 -7.54 -28.09 -6.47
C GLU A 107 -6.04 -27.97 -6.75
N ASP A 108 -5.61 -28.32 -7.96
CA ASP A 108 -4.23 -28.24 -8.39
C ASP A 108 -3.68 -26.80 -8.42
N SER A 109 -4.56 -25.80 -8.51
CA SER A 109 -4.19 -24.39 -8.51
C SER A 109 -4.03 -23.86 -7.10
N CYS A 110 -2.83 -23.39 -6.75
CA CYS A 110 -2.55 -22.74 -5.46
C CYS A 110 -3.19 -21.35 -5.34
N PHE A 111 -3.54 -20.72 -6.46
CA PHE A 111 -4.10 -19.38 -6.54
C PHE A 111 -5.32 -19.34 -7.45
N CYS A 112 -6.25 -18.47 -7.12
CA CYS A 112 -7.49 -18.20 -7.87
C CYS A 112 -7.66 -16.71 -8.18
N ASP A 113 -6.61 -16.10 -8.73
CA ASP A 113 -6.53 -14.66 -9.00
C ASP A 113 -7.69 -14.15 -9.89
N ASP A 114 -8.22 -15.00 -10.78
CA ASP A 114 -9.33 -14.64 -11.68
C ASP A 114 -10.71 -14.59 -10.97
N GLU A 115 -10.82 -15.15 -9.76
CA GLU A 115 -12.02 -15.05 -8.93
C GLU A 115 -12.00 -13.82 -8.01
N LEU A 116 -10.91 -13.07 -7.98
CA LEU A 116 -10.72 -11.92 -7.10
C LEU A 116 -11.60 -10.74 -7.54
N ASP A 117 -12.49 -10.31 -6.67
CA ASP A 117 -13.15 -9.00 -6.74
C ASP A 117 -12.43 -8.02 -5.82
N LEU A 118 -11.45 -7.31 -6.37
CA LEU A 118 -10.59 -6.39 -5.59
C LEU A 118 -11.40 -5.30 -4.89
N LYS A 119 -12.49 -4.82 -5.49
CA LYS A 119 -13.36 -3.79 -4.88
C LYS A 119 -14.00 -4.31 -3.58
N LYS A 120 -14.50 -5.54 -3.61
CA LYS A 120 -15.08 -6.18 -2.42
C LYS A 120 -14.04 -6.42 -1.32
N GLU A 121 -12.83 -6.82 -1.69
CA GLU A 121 -11.75 -7.05 -0.72
C GLU A 121 -11.29 -5.75 -0.05
N ILE A 122 -11.19 -4.65 -0.79
CA ILE A 122 -10.90 -3.33 -0.22
C ILE A 122 -12.02 -2.89 0.74
N ASP A 123 -13.28 -3.03 0.33
CA ASP A 123 -14.43 -2.69 1.17
C ASP A 123 -14.47 -3.56 2.44
N LEU A 124 -14.17 -4.86 2.31
CA LEU A 124 -14.08 -5.78 3.45
C LEU A 124 -12.96 -5.33 4.40
N ALA A 125 -11.78 -5.01 3.89
CA ALA A 125 -10.65 -4.58 4.70
C ALA A 125 -10.98 -3.32 5.52
N PHE A 126 -11.63 -2.32 4.94
CA PHE A 126 -12.06 -1.13 5.66
C PHE A 126 -13.17 -1.43 6.69
N LYS A 127 -14.14 -2.29 6.36
CA LYS A 127 -15.16 -2.74 7.33
C LYS A 127 -14.53 -3.46 8.52
N GLU A 128 -13.54 -4.31 8.29
CA GLU A 128 -12.84 -4.98 9.37
C GLU A 128 -11.99 -4.01 10.21
N CYS A 129 -11.43 -2.95 9.60
CA CYS A 129 -10.80 -1.86 10.34
C CYS A 129 -11.83 -1.17 11.27
N GLU A 130 -12.95 -0.73 10.75
CA GLU A 130 -14.01 -0.06 11.52
C GLU A 130 -14.54 -0.94 12.65
N LYS A 131 -14.84 -2.20 12.35
CA LYS A 131 -15.38 -3.18 13.32
C LYS A 131 -14.39 -3.51 14.45
N SER A 132 -13.11 -3.57 14.14
CA SER A 132 -12.07 -3.96 15.08
C SER A 132 -11.42 -2.78 15.83
N GLY A 133 -11.73 -1.53 15.43
CA GLY A 133 -11.11 -0.32 15.97
C GLY A 133 -9.65 -0.14 15.53
N ARG A 134 -9.24 -0.74 14.42
CA ARG A 134 -7.92 -0.56 13.82
C ARG A 134 -8.02 0.33 12.61
N ASN A 135 -6.95 1.10 12.33
CA ASN A 135 -6.99 2.03 11.21
C ASN A 135 -6.15 1.60 10.01
N LEU A 136 -5.21 0.67 10.20
CA LEU A 136 -4.34 0.17 9.13
C LEU A 136 -4.74 -1.25 8.73
N TRP A 137 -4.80 -1.49 7.41
CA TRP A 137 -4.86 -2.83 6.87
C TRP A 137 -3.76 -3.08 5.83
N GLY A 138 -3.37 -4.33 5.68
CA GLY A 138 -2.38 -4.75 4.70
C GLY A 138 -2.61 -6.16 4.20
N LEU A 139 -1.74 -6.59 3.29
CA LEU A 139 -1.76 -7.90 2.65
C LEU A 139 -0.65 -8.79 3.19
N TYR A 140 -0.70 -10.08 2.86
CA TYR A 140 0.35 -11.03 3.23
C TYR A 140 1.68 -10.66 2.52
N PRO A 141 2.84 -10.77 3.19
CA PRO A 141 4.08 -10.19 2.69
C PRO A 141 4.74 -10.94 1.52
N CYS A 142 4.30 -12.13 1.16
CA CYS A 142 4.85 -12.87 0.02
C CYS A 142 3.80 -13.75 -0.67
N ASP A 143 4.06 -14.16 -1.93
CA ASP A 143 3.18 -15.04 -2.72
C ASP A 143 3.49 -16.54 -2.52
N ASN A 144 3.95 -16.91 -1.34
CA ASN A 144 4.15 -18.32 -0.99
C ASN A 144 2.87 -18.88 -0.37
N HIS A 145 2.11 -19.64 -1.15
CA HIS A 145 0.80 -20.19 -0.76
C HIS A 145 0.86 -21.12 0.46
N TYR A 146 1.99 -21.76 0.76
CA TYR A 146 2.14 -22.60 1.97
C TYR A 146 2.01 -21.79 3.25
N PHE A 147 2.48 -20.55 3.25
CA PHE A 147 2.43 -19.68 4.42
C PHE A 147 1.21 -18.77 4.42
N MET A 148 0.60 -18.52 3.26
CA MET A 148 -0.65 -17.77 3.17
C MET A 148 -1.79 -18.58 3.80
N LYS A 149 -2.75 -17.89 4.44
CA LYS A 149 -3.90 -18.50 5.12
C LYS A 149 -5.18 -17.79 4.73
N ASN A 150 -6.28 -18.53 4.59
CA ASN A 150 -7.61 -17.97 4.31
C ASN A 150 -8.24 -17.36 5.60
N THR A 151 -7.52 -16.41 6.21
CA THR A 151 -7.89 -15.74 7.46
C THR A 151 -7.57 -14.26 7.43
N ILE A 152 -8.27 -13.50 8.25
CA ILE A 152 -7.94 -12.11 8.58
C ILE A 152 -7.42 -12.09 10.01
N THR A 153 -6.35 -11.36 10.26
CA THR A 153 -5.76 -11.20 11.60
C THR A 153 -5.78 -9.73 12.03
N TYR A 154 -5.75 -9.52 13.36
CA TYR A 154 -5.94 -8.20 13.98
C TYR A 154 -4.88 -7.87 15.02
N ASP A 155 -3.80 -8.62 15.04
CA ASP A 155 -2.67 -8.50 15.97
C ASP A 155 -1.52 -7.66 15.36
N TYR A 156 -0.37 -7.68 16.02
CA TYR A 156 0.84 -7.04 15.49
C TYR A 156 1.33 -7.80 14.25
N ARG A 157 1.19 -7.18 13.10
CA ARG A 157 1.62 -7.73 11.81
C ARG A 157 2.28 -6.65 10.95
N PHE A 158 3.22 -7.09 10.14
CA PHE A 158 3.82 -6.27 9.11
C PHE A 158 2.83 -6.04 7.95
N CYS A 159 2.65 -4.77 7.56
CA CYS A 159 1.89 -4.34 6.39
C CYS A 159 2.88 -3.73 5.38
N GLY A 160 3.26 -4.50 4.36
CA GLY A 160 4.25 -4.10 3.36
C GLY A 160 3.81 -2.92 2.50
N GLY A 161 4.81 -2.22 1.92
CA GLY A 161 4.62 -0.97 1.20
C GLY A 161 3.84 -1.07 -0.10
N TRP A 162 3.85 -2.24 -0.76
CA TRP A 162 3.32 -2.42 -2.12
C TRP A 162 1.81 -2.22 -2.28
N MET A 163 0.99 -2.62 -1.31
CA MET A 163 -0.44 -2.30 -1.23
C MET A 163 -0.94 -2.42 0.21
N TRP A 164 -1.57 -1.39 0.70
CA TRP A 164 -2.16 -1.30 2.04
C TRP A 164 -3.22 -0.20 2.04
N GLY A 165 -4.04 -0.14 3.09
CA GLY A 165 -5.01 0.93 3.25
C GLY A 165 -5.10 1.42 4.68
N VAL A 166 -5.60 2.63 4.84
CA VAL A 166 -5.71 3.30 6.13
C VAL A 166 -6.98 4.14 6.20
N ILE A 167 -7.62 4.14 7.37
CA ILE A 167 -8.51 5.22 7.78
C ILE A 167 -7.58 6.30 8.33
N ASN A 168 -7.33 7.36 7.56
CA ASN A 168 -6.24 8.29 7.79
C ASN A 168 -6.31 8.92 9.20
N ARG A 169 -5.31 8.63 10.01
CA ARG A 169 -5.03 9.29 11.28
C ARG A 169 -3.67 9.94 11.15
N LYS A 170 -3.66 11.25 10.91
CA LYS A 170 -2.45 12.00 10.56
C LYS A 170 -1.31 11.78 11.55
N GLU A 171 -1.59 11.77 12.84
CA GLU A 171 -0.60 11.52 13.88
C GLU A 171 0.16 10.19 13.69
N ASN A 172 -0.55 9.10 13.34
CA ASN A 172 0.05 7.79 13.17
C ASN A 172 0.72 7.61 11.79
N MET A 173 0.39 8.48 10.84
CA MET A 173 0.92 8.45 9.48
C MET A 173 2.19 9.29 9.31
N LEU A 174 2.58 10.08 10.31
CA LEU A 174 3.79 10.88 10.26
C LEU A 174 5.04 9.98 10.39
N LEU A 175 5.84 9.92 9.34
CA LEU A 175 7.11 9.20 9.31
C LEU A 175 8.22 10.12 9.84
N THR A 176 8.97 9.67 10.84
CA THR A 176 10.02 10.42 11.49
C THR A 176 11.37 9.73 11.51
N THR A 177 11.40 8.39 11.30
CA THR A 177 12.64 7.61 11.30
C THR A 177 13.36 7.65 9.95
N GLY A 178 14.66 7.46 9.97
CA GLY A 178 15.49 7.37 8.78
C GLY A 178 15.56 8.66 7.94
N ASN A 179 16.07 8.51 6.73
CA ASN A 179 16.12 9.58 5.71
C ASN A 179 14.99 9.43 4.68
N GLU A 180 15.11 10.06 3.50
CA GLU A 180 14.10 9.99 2.43
C GLU A 180 13.84 8.58 1.88
N TYR A 181 14.77 7.65 2.05
CA TYR A 181 14.67 6.26 1.58
C TYR A 181 14.45 5.29 2.76
N CYS A 182 13.54 5.64 3.67
CA CYS A 182 13.29 4.89 4.90
C CYS A 182 12.55 3.55 4.65
N ILE A 183 12.62 2.68 5.64
CA ILE A 183 11.79 1.46 5.76
C ILE A 183 10.42 1.84 6.36
N GLU A 184 9.69 2.65 5.66
CA GLU A 184 8.48 3.35 6.10
C GLU A 184 7.32 2.42 6.47
N ASP A 185 7.28 1.26 5.85
CA ASP A 185 6.26 0.23 6.08
C ASP A 185 6.40 -0.43 7.46
N TYR A 186 7.62 -0.61 7.95
CA TYR A 186 7.86 -1.06 9.32
C TYR A 186 7.44 0.01 10.33
N GLU A 187 7.86 1.26 10.15
CA GLU A 187 7.49 2.37 11.04
C GLU A 187 5.97 2.53 11.09
N ARG A 188 5.29 2.55 9.94
CA ARG A 188 3.84 2.65 9.84
C ARG A 188 3.14 1.51 10.58
N SER A 189 3.59 0.27 10.39
CA SER A 189 3.02 -0.91 11.06
C SER A 189 3.15 -0.82 12.58
N ILE A 190 4.31 -0.39 13.08
CA ILE A 190 4.57 -0.22 14.51
C ILE A 190 3.70 0.90 15.11
N ARG A 191 3.63 2.06 14.47
CA ARG A 191 2.83 3.20 14.97
C ARG A 191 1.36 2.86 15.10
N HIS A 192 0.79 2.15 14.12
CA HIS A 192 -0.61 1.71 14.19
C HIS A 192 -0.81 0.62 15.22
N TYR A 193 0.13 -0.31 15.37
CA TYR A 193 0.06 -1.29 16.45
C TYR A 193 0.05 -0.64 17.84
N LEU A 194 0.92 0.34 18.06
CA LEU A 194 0.98 1.06 19.35
C LEU A 194 -0.29 1.86 19.63
N ALA A 195 -0.89 2.45 18.59
CA ALA A 195 -2.12 3.25 18.74
C ALA A 195 -3.39 2.39 18.90
N ASP A 196 -3.49 1.28 18.15
CA ASP A 196 -4.75 0.52 17.98
C ASP A 196 -4.66 -0.91 18.55
N GLY A 197 -3.51 -1.34 19.07
CA GLY A 197 -3.29 -2.70 19.55
C GLY A 197 -3.14 -3.75 18.44
N GLY A 198 -3.11 -3.36 17.18
CA GLY A 198 -2.95 -4.26 16.03
C GLY A 198 -3.23 -3.59 14.70
N VAL A 199 -3.11 -4.37 13.65
CA VAL A 199 -3.45 -4.01 12.28
C VAL A 199 -4.34 -5.10 11.68
N VAL A 200 -5.17 -4.75 10.70
CA VAL A 200 -5.93 -5.75 9.94
C VAL A 200 -5.02 -6.30 8.84
N ARG A 201 -4.89 -7.63 8.72
CA ARG A 201 -4.14 -8.21 7.61
C ARG A 201 -4.93 -9.32 6.93
N LEU A 202 -5.15 -9.16 5.61
CA LEU A 202 -5.75 -10.16 4.76
C LEU A 202 -4.67 -11.18 4.37
N ASN A 203 -4.62 -12.32 5.07
CA ASN A 203 -3.52 -13.29 4.91
C ASN A 203 -3.64 -14.17 3.66
N TYR A 204 -4.72 -14.03 2.90
CA TYR A 204 -4.97 -14.75 1.64
C TYR A 204 -4.72 -13.91 0.39
N LEU A 205 -4.35 -12.63 0.54
CA LEU A 205 -4.01 -11.74 -0.57
C LEU A 205 -2.55 -11.30 -0.50
N HIS A 206 -1.93 -11.13 -1.68
CA HIS A 206 -0.59 -10.57 -1.82
C HIS A 206 -0.52 -9.69 -3.09
N ALA A 207 0.09 -8.51 -2.99
CA ALA A 207 0.37 -7.66 -4.14
C ALA A 207 1.78 -7.96 -4.66
N LYS A 208 1.87 -8.56 -5.86
CA LYS A 208 3.14 -8.98 -6.45
C LYS A 208 3.82 -7.81 -7.15
N THR A 209 5.08 -7.59 -6.78
CA THR A 209 6.01 -6.66 -7.44
C THR A 209 7.29 -7.40 -7.84
N LYS A 210 8.09 -6.82 -8.73
CA LYS A 210 9.45 -7.29 -8.99
C LYS A 210 10.42 -6.50 -8.12
N TYR A 211 10.89 -7.12 -7.07
CA TYR A 211 11.82 -6.48 -6.16
C TYR A 211 13.18 -6.21 -6.84
N GLY A 212 13.60 -4.93 -6.85
CA GLY A 212 15.01 -4.54 -7.10
C GLY A 212 15.55 -4.67 -8.53
N LEU A 213 14.72 -4.88 -9.56
CA LEU A 213 15.18 -5.14 -10.92
C LEU A 213 14.87 -4.00 -11.93
N ASP A 214 14.11 -3.00 -11.55
CA ASP A 214 13.71 -1.92 -12.46
C ASP A 214 14.45 -0.61 -12.16
N ASP A 215 14.80 0.14 -13.21
CA ASP A 215 15.34 1.48 -13.10
C ASP A 215 14.31 2.46 -12.54
N GLY A 216 14.75 3.40 -11.71
CA GLY A 216 13.90 4.42 -11.07
C GLY A 216 13.40 4.03 -9.67
N GLY A 217 12.59 4.92 -9.05
CA GLY A 217 12.15 4.76 -7.67
C GLY A 217 13.28 4.88 -6.65
N ILE A 218 13.22 4.11 -5.55
CA ILE A 218 14.22 4.14 -4.47
C ILE A 218 15.55 3.50 -4.89
N GLY A 219 15.54 2.66 -5.93
CA GLY A 219 16.71 1.86 -6.30
C GLY A 219 17.04 0.78 -5.26
N SER A 220 18.20 0.14 -5.39
CA SER A 220 18.73 -0.75 -4.37
C SER A 220 19.48 0.08 -3.33
N LEU A 221 18.94 0.21 -2.13
CA LEU A 221 19.67 0.75 -1.00
C LEU A 221 20.92 -0.10 -0.74
N ASP A 222 22.09 0.54 -0.55
CA ASP A 222 23.27 -0.16 -0.12
C ASP A 222 23.08 -0.71 1.32
N LYS A 223 23.93 -1.65 1.71
CA LYS A 223 23.82 -2.26 3.04
C LYS A 223 23.94 -1.23 4.18
N ARG A 224 24.78 -0.21 4.02
CA ARG A 224 25.04 0.81 5.05
C ARG A 224 23.84 1.72 5.25
N GLU A 225 23.18 2.12 4.18
CA GLU A 225 21.95 2.90 4.24
C GLU A 225 20.83 2.10 4.90
N ARG A 226 20.68 0.84 4.53
CA ARG A 226 19.71 -0.06 5.17
C ARG A 226 19.98 -0.23 6.65
N ASP A 227 21.24 -0.49 7.05
CA ASP A 227 21.64 -0.65 8.44
C ASP A 227 21.39 0.66 9.23
N PHE A 228 21.61 1.83 8.62
CA PHE A 228 21.29 3.11 9.23
C PHE A 228 19.78 3.23 9.57
N HIS A 229 18.90 2.96 8.61
CA HIS A 229 17.44 3.02 8.83
C HIS A 229 16.97 2.03 9.88
N VAL A 230 17.48 0.81 9.82
CA VAL A 230 17.19 -0.24 10.82
C VAL A 230 17.58 0.20 12.21
N ASN A 231 18.76 0.83 12.37
CA ASN A 231 19.22 1.32 13.66
C ASN A 231 18.41 2.51 14.19
N GLU A 232 17.99 3.43 13.33
CA GLU A 232 17.11 4.54 13.71
C GLU A 232 15.74 4.02 14.20
N LEU A 233 15.16 3.07 13.45
CA LEU A 233 13.89 2.45 13.83
C LEU A 233 14.01 1.69 15.16
N LYS A 234 15.13 0.97 15.38
CA LYS A 234 15.40 0.27 16.64
C LYS A 234 15.58 1.21 17.83
N LYS A 235 16.19 2.38 17.63
CA LYS A 235 16.33 3.39 18.69
C LYS A 235 14.97 3.93 19.12
N GLU A 236 14.07 4.17 18.16
CA GLU A 236 12.73 4.69 18.45
C GLU A 236 11.80 3.61 19.03
N PHE A 237 11.92 2.36 18.56
CA PHE A 237 11.05 1.24 18.97
C PHE A 237 11.84 0.02 19.45
N PRO A 238 12.62 0.12 20.55
CA PRO A 238 13.58 -0.93 20.93
C PRO A 238 12.96 -2.27 21.26
N ASP A 239 11.72 -2.30 21.76
CA ASP A 239 11.03 -3.51 22.18
C ASP A 239 10.23 -4.19 21.06
N LEU A 240 9.98 -3.47 19.96
CA LEU A 240 9.11 -3.92 18.87
C LEU A 240 9.87 -4.32 17.60
N PHE A 241 11.13 -3.95 17.50
CA PHE A 241 11.95 -4.20 16.34
C PHE A 241 13.20 -5.02 16.70
N LYS A 242 13.28 -6.25 16.17
CA LYS A 242 14.43 -7.14 16.36
C LYS A 242 15.16 -7.34 15.04
N ILE A 243 16.47 -7.17 15.07
CA ILE A 243 17.34 -7.55 13.95
C ILE A 243 17.62 -9.04 14.14
N GLN A 244 17.35 -9.86 13.12
CA GLN A 244 17.82 -11.23 13.09
C GLN A 244 19.26 -11.21 12.57
N ASP A 245 20.18 -11.81 13.31
CA ASP A 245 21.59 -11.99 12.94
C ASP A 245 21.73 -12.93 11.74
#